data_d888d8bc962080b630211b6eac1c1b2a
#
_entry.id   d888d8bc962080b630211b6eac1c1b2a
#
_cell.length_a   1.000
_cell.length_b   1.000
_cell.length_c   1.000
_cell.angle_alpha   90.00
_cell.angle_beta   90.00
_cell.angle_gamma   90.00
#
_symmetry.space_group_name_H-M   'P 1'
#
loop_
_entity.id
_entity.type
_entity.pdbx_description
1 polymer ?
#
loop_
_entity_poly.entity_id
_entity_poly.type
_entity_poly.pdbx_seq_one_letter_code
_entity_poly.pdbx_strand_id
1 'polypeptide(L)'
;YQDEGAAYRQEENLFKKPLSVNKLNYRANIDMNLTKTTQLYFGVDGYVNSYVSPGGGNTDLVWSAVQQLTPLLFPVTYSDGTLPVYGGSRELASPYVMLNNTGYMQSEDNRNMLTLKLTQEFGGFLKGLTMSVQAMTEHIGYFSEYRRIWPDLYRATGRTAQGVLIKALRSAQSSMAYGSGENSYRQYYMEAKANWNRSFGDHTFGALLEYYMKDEKNSLWGKYDDLG
;
A
#
# COMPACT_ATOMS: atom_id res chain seq x y z
N TYR A 1 5.91 14.25 0.91
CA TYR A 1 4.83 13.85 1.83
C TYR A 1 3.49 14.30 1.24
N GLN A 2 2.54 13.42 1.18
CA GLN A 2 1.18 13.69 0.75
C GLN A 2 0.22 13.11 1.80
N ASP A 3 -0.61 13.98 2.35
CA ASP A 3 -1.72 13.61 3.24
C ASP A 3 -3.01 13.88 2.48
N GLU A 4 -3.64 12.81 2.04
CA GLU A 4 -4.97 12.89 1.44
C GLU A 4 -5.97 12.65 2.58
N GLY A 5 -6.50 13.73 3.14
CA GLY A 5 -7.56 13.66 4.14
C GLY A 5 -8.76 12.84 3.66
N ALA A 6 -9.53 12.31 4.59
CA ALA A 6 -10.73 11.54 4.25
C ALA A 6 -11.77 12.43 3.53
N ALA A 7 -12.32 11.95 2.42
CA ALA A 7 -13.42 12.59 1.71
C ALA A 7 -14.70 12.71 2.58
N TYR A 8 -14.78 11.90 3.64
CA TYR A 8 -15.85 11.92 4.63
C TYR A 8 -15.28 12.16 6.02
N ARG A 9 -15.81 13.15 6.71
CA ARG A 9 -15.50 13.36 8.11
C ARG A 9 -16.09 12.21 8.90
N GLN A 10 -15.24 11.43 9.56
CA GLN A 10 -15.67 10.47 10.56
C GLN A 10 -16.10 11.23 11.82
N GLU A 11 -17.29 10.96 12.28
CA GLU A 11 -17.67 11.24 13.66
C GLU A 11 -16.97 10.24 14.58
N GLU A 12 -17.13 10.35 15.88
CA GLU A 12 -16.46 9.48 16.84
C GLU A 12 -16.68 7.99 16.51
N ASN A 13 -15.64 7.30 16.03
CA ASN A 13 -15.68 5.86 15.89
C ASN A 13 -15.13 5.18 17.14
N LEU A 14 -15.62 3.96 17.39
CA LEU A 14 -15.25 3.16 18.56
C LEU A 14 -13.73 2.95 18.71
N PHE A 15 -12.99 2.97 17.60
CA PHE A 15 -11.57 2.64 17.56
C PHE A 15 -10.64 3.86 17.49
N LYS A 16 -11.19 5.07 17.38
CA LYS A 16 -10.44 6.32 17.24
C LYS A 16 -9.36 6.29 16.15
N LYS A 17 -9.60 5.52 15.10
CA LYS A 17 -8.74 5.40 13.91
C LYS A 17 -9.41 6.13 12.74
N PRO A 18 -9.00 7.38 12.44
CA PRO A 18 -9.58 8.11 11.31
C PRO A 18 -9.15 7.46 9.99
N LEU A 19 -10.03 7.55 8.99
CA LEU A 19 -9.67 7.21 7.62
C LEU A 19 -8.55 8.13 7.16
N SER A 20 -7.51 7.58 6.58
CA SER A 20 -6.37 8.36 6.14
C SER A 20 -5.59 7.67 5.03
N VAL A 21 -4.96 8.48 4.22
CA VAL A 21 -3.96 8.05 3.24
C VAL A 21 -2.73 8.92 3.41
N ASN A 22 -1.64 8.33 3.86
CA ASN A 22 -0.38 9.01 4.05
C ASN A 22 0.67 8.40 3.12
N LYS A 23 1.35 9.24 2.36
CA LYS A 23 2.39 8.82 1.43
C LYS A 23 3.66 9.62 1.66
N LEU A 24 4.75 8.92 1.86
CA LEU A 24 6.10 9.49 1.93
C LEU A 24 6.95 8.88 0.82
N ASN A 25 7.49 9.70 -0.05
CA ASN A 25 8.47 9.30 -1.04
C ASN A 25 9.80 9.98 -0.73
N TYR A 26 10.88 9.25 -0.90
CA TYR A 26 12.22 9.77 -0.69
C TYR A 26 13.18 9.29 -1.78
N ARG A 27 14.11 10.17 -2.16
CA ARG A 27 15.19 9.87 -3.09
C ARG A 27 16.41 10.71 -2.76
N ALA A 28 17.57 10.08 -2.72
CA ALA A 28 18.85 10.73 -2.61
C ALA A 28 19.86 10.04 -3.52
N ASN A 29 20.60 10.82 -4.31
CA ASN A 29 21.65 10.34 -5.19
C ASN A 29 22.92 11.14 -4.93
N ILE A 30 24.05 10.46 -4.85
CA ILE A 30 25.37 11.07 -4.64
C ILE A 30 26.33 10.51 -5.68
N ASP A 31 26.92 11.40 -6.47
CA ASP A 31 28.01 11.10 -7.38
C ASP A 31 29.30 11.61 -6.78
N MET A 32 30.30 10.75 -6.61
CA MET A 32 31.57 11.05 -6.02
C MET A 32 32.69 10.70 -6.99
N ASN A 33 33.48 11.68 -7.38
CA ASN A 33 34.73 11.46 -8.14
C ASN A 33 35.83 11.09 -7.14
N LEU A 34 36.10 9.79 -6.97
CA LEU A 34 37.18 9.30 -6.07
C LEU A 34 38.54 9.65 -6.62
N THR A 35 38.68 9.60 -7.94
CA THR A 35 39.86 10.04 -8.68
C THR A 35 39.42 10.73 -9.98
N LYS A 36 40.37 11.18 -10.82
CA LYS A 36 40.05 11.73 -12.15
C LYS A 36 39.42 10.71 -13.11
N THR A 37 39.52 9.43 -12.81
CA THR A 37 39.08 8.33 -13.66
C THR A 37 38.18 7.34 -12.96
N THR A 38 37.93 7.54 -11.67
CA THR A 38 37.09 6.65 -10.84
C THR A 38 35.94 7.42 -10.26
N GLN A 39 34.72 6.98 -10.55
CA GLN A 39 33.48 7.56 -10.04
C GLN A 39 32.70 6.51 -9.23
N LEU A 40 32.20 6.92 -8.09
CA LEU A 40 31.28 6.14 -7.26
C LEU A 40 29.92 6.84 -7.26
N TYR A 41 28.90 6.11 -7.66
CA TYR A 41 27.51 6.48 -7.51
C TYR A 41 26.88 5.73 -6.36
N PHE A 42 26.15 6.45 -5.53
CA PHE A 42 25.32 5.92 -4.46
C PHE A 42 23.90 6.49 -4.60
N GLY A 43 22.90 5.61 -4.69
CA GLY A 43 21.51 5.99 -4.82
C GLY A 43 20.64 5.27 -3.79
N VAL A 44 19.74 6.02 -3.17
CA VAL A 44 18.68 5.51 -2.30
C VAL A 44 17.37 6.07 -2.80
N ASP A 45 16.38 5.23 -3.03
CA ASP A 45 15.02 5.65 -3.27
C ASP A 45 13.99 4.70 -2.63
N GLY A 46 12.82 5.24 -2.35
CA GLY A 46 11.76 4.43 -1.79
C GLY A 46 10.51 5.23 -1.46
N TYR A 47 9.54 4.50 -0.92
CA TYR A 47 8.31 5.07 -0.41
C TYR A 47 7.79 4.29 0.79
N VAL A 48 6.96 4.95 1.58
CA VAL A 48 6.10 4.36 2.60
C VAL A 48 4.70 4.93 2.39
N ASN A 49 3.73 4.06 2.15
CA ASN A 49 2.32 4.41 2.03
C ASN A 49 1.55 3.73 3.17
N SER A 50 0.75 4.49 3.87
CA SER A 50 -0.10 3.99 4.94
C SER A 50 -1.55 4.37 4.64
N TYR A 51 -2.44 3.37 4.71
CA TYR A 51 -3.86 3.49 4.43
C TYR A 51 -4.67 3.03 5.62
N VAL A 52 -5.67 3.79 6.00
CA VAL A 52 -6.69 3.38 6.96
C VAL A 52 -8.04 3.44 6.27
N SER A 53 -8.73 2.31 6.22
CA SER A 53 -10.04 2.13 5.60
C SER A 53 -11.07 1.57 6.59
N PRO A 54 -12.39 1.63 6.29
CA PRO A 54 -13.42 1.08 7.15
C PRO A 54 -13.28 -0.43 7.33
N GLY A 55 -13.60 -0.94 8.50
CA GLY A 55 -13.53 -2.37 8.81
C GLY A 55 -14.60 -3.22 8.12
N GLY A 56 -15.74 -2.65 7.79
CA GLY A 56 -16.87 -3.36 7.17
C GLY A 56 -16.71 -3.68 5.69
N GLY A 57 -15.66 -3.19 5.07
CA GLY A 57 -15.35 -3.39 3.66
C GLY A 57 -14.31 -2.39 3.19
N ASN A 58 -13.91 -2.54 1.94
CA ASN A 58 -13.07 -1.55 1.29
C ASN A 58 -13.89 -0.29 0.94
N THR A 59 -13.23 0.76 0.49
CA THR A 59 -13.87 1.99 0.01
C THR A 59 -14.89 1.76 -1.11
N ASP A 60 -14.69 0.71 -1.93
CA ASP A 60 -15.59 0.38 -3.04
C ASP A 60 -16.97 -0.06 -2.53
N LEU A 61 -17.03 -0.77 -1.39
CA LEU A 61 -18.30 -1.15 -0.78
C LEU A 61 -19.07 0.08 -0.28
N VAL A 62 -18.38 1.05 0.31
CA VAL A 62 -18.97 2.33 0.72
C VAL A 62 -19.52 3.09 -0.49
N TRP A 63 -18.75 3.17 -1.58
CA TRP A 63 -19.19 3.81 -2.82
C TRP A 63 -20.38 3.09 -3.45
N SER A 64 -20.37 1.76 -3.47
CA SER A 64 -21.51 0.97 -3.95
C SER A 64 -22.76 1.25 -3.11
N ALA A 65 -22.64 1.36 -1.80
CA ALA A 65 -23.76 1.73 -0.94
C ALA A 65 -24.27 3.15 -1.22
N VAL A 66 -23.38 4.12 -1.45
CA VAL A 66 -23.76 5.50 -1.82
C VAL A 66 -24.55 5.52 -3.13
N GLN A 67 -24.17 4.69 -4.12
CA GLN A 67 -24.85 4.65 -5.41
C GLN A 67 -26.21 3.92 -5.37
N GLN A 68 -26.33 2.91 -4.51
CA GLN A 68 -27.54 2.08 -4.42
C GLN A 68 -28.57 2.61 -3.44
N LEU A 69 -28.13 3.32 -2.40
CA LEU A 69 -28.95 3.75 -1.29
C LEU A 69 -29.18 5.26 -1.33
N THR A 70 -30.37 5.66 -1.72
CA THR A 70 -30.74 7.10 -1.68
C THR A 70 -31.11 7.53 -0.28
N PRO A 71 -30.91 8.80 0.10
CA PRO A 71 -31.32 9.32 1.43
C PRO A 71 -32.80 9.18 1.74
N LEU A 72 -33.63 8.96 0.74
CA LEU A 72 -35.07 8.78 0.88
C LEU A 72 -35.47 7.36 1.30
N LEU A 73 -34.59 6.39 1.21
CA LEU A 73 -34.90 4.98 1.55
C LEU A 73 -34.96 4.74 3.05
N PHE A 74 -34.07 5.37 3.82
CA PHE A 74 -34.01 5.31 5.28
C PHE A 74 -33.11 6.40 5.84
N PRO A 75 -33.29 6.79 7.11
CA PRO A 75 -32.46 7.81 7.75
C PRO A 75 -31.03 7.30 8.01
N VAL A 76 -30.10 8.21 8.30
CA VAL A 76 -28.73 7.87 8.73
C VAL A 76 -28.76 7.08 10.04
N THR A 77 -29.58 7.53 11.00
CA THR A 77 -29.89 6.84 12.25
C THR A 77 -31.39 7.01 12.55
N TYR A 78 -31.99 6.07 13.25
CA TYR A 78 -33.34 6.25 13.74
C TYR A 78 -33.37 7.22 14.92
N SER A 79 -34.55 7.75 15.25
CA SER A 79 -34.77 8.74 16.32
C SER A 79 -34.33 8.27 17.72
N ASP A 80 -34.19 7.00 17.92
CA ASP A 80 -33.72 6.34 19.15
C ASP A 80 -32.23 5.95 19.09
N GLY A 81 -31.48 6.42 18.06
CA GLY A 81 -30.05 6.16 17.88
C GLY A 81 -29.72 4.79 17.28
N THR A 82 -30.71 3.95 16.97
CA THR A 82 -30.43 2.66 16.33
C THR A 82 -30.11 2.82 14.86
N LEU A 83 -29.33 1.87 14.33
CA LEU A 83 -28.74 1.94 13.01
C LEU A 83 -29.61 1.22 11.97
N PRO A 84 -29.91 1.88 10.83
CA PRO A 84 -30.77 1.31 9.81
C PRO A 84 -30.01 0.41 8.83
N VAL A 85 -30.76 -0.51 8.20
CA VAL A 85 -30.33 -1.30 7.05
C VAL A 85 -31.47 -1.43 6.05
N TYR A 86 -31.13 -1.39 4.77
CA TYR A 86 -32.06 -1.69 3.68
C TYR A 86 -32.03 -3.18 3.36
N GLY A 87 -33.18 -3.84 3.44
CA GLY A 87 -33.24 -5.29 3.21
C GLY A 87 -32.77 -6.12 4.39
N GLY A 88 -32.04 -7.20 4.13
CA GLY A 88 -31.56 -8.15 5.12
C GLY A 88 -30.04 -8.36 5.13
N SER A 89 -29.32 -7.65 4.29
CA SER A 89 -27.86 -7.79 4.13
C SER A 89 -27.12 -6.61 4.77
N ARG A 90 -26.01 -6.90 5.46
CA ARG A 90 -25.08 -5.89 5.98
C ARG A 90 -24.50 -5.00 4.90
N GLU A 91 -24.34 -5.52 3.68
CA GLU A 91 -23.86 -4.79 2.51
C GLU A 91 -24.78 -3.65 2.09
N LEU A 92 -26.04 -3.69 2.55
CA LEU A 92 -27.02 -2.62 2.37
C LEU A 92 -27.19 -1.74 3.62
N ALA A 93 -26.21 -1.76 4.52
CA ALA A 93 -26.12 -0.77 5.60
C ALA A 93 -25.80 0.62 5.03
N SER A 94 -26.18 1.66 5.76
CA SER A 94 -25.88 3.03 5.29
C SER A 94 -24.35 3.27 5.22
N PRO A 95 -23.89 4.12 4.31
CA PRO A 95 -22.48 4.55 4.27
C PRO A 95 -21.97 5.08 5.61
N TYR A 96 -22.83 5.74 6.38
CA TYR A 96 -22.54 6.19 7.73
C TYR A 96 -22.16 5.04 8.67
N VAL A 97 -22.93 3.96 8.67
CA VAL A 97 -22.65 2.75 9.47
C VAL A 97 -21.33 2.14 9.05
N MET A 98 -21.10 2.00 7.74
CA MET A 98 -19.87 1.42 7.21
C MET A 98 -18.62 2.19 7.64
N LEU A 99 -18.71 3.53 7.62
CA LEU A 99 -17.59 4.41 7.96
C LEU A 99 -17.31 4.48 9.47
N ASN A 100 -18.36 4.47 10.31
CA ASN A 100 -18.20 4.81 11.72
C ASN A 100 -18.33 3.61 12.67
N ASN A 101 -19.03 2.54 12.27
CA ASN A 101 -19.46 1.49 13.19
C ASN A 101 -18.88 0.10 12.87
N THR A 102 -18.03 -0.04 11.85
CA THR A 102 -17.53 -1.35 11.41
C THR A 102 -16.09 -1.66 11.78
N GLY A 103 -15.43 -0.75 12.49
CA GLY A 103 -14.03 -0.88 12.82
C GLY A 103 -13.10 -0.29 11.75
N TYR A 104 -11.91 -0.86 11.60
CA TYR A 104 -10.92 -0.39 10.64
C TYR A 104 -10.12 -1.53 10.01
N MET A 105 -9.53 -1.24 8.86
CA MET A 105 -8.42 -1.96 8.28
C MET A 105 -7.30 -0.97 8.01
N GLN A 106 -6.11 -1.26 8.53
CA GLN A 106 -4.89 -0.50 8.26
C GLN A 106 -3.98 -1.35 7.39
N SER A 107 -3.42 -0.76 6.35
CA SER A 107 -2.38 -1.39 5.54
C SER A 107 -1.23 -0.43 5.31
N GLU A 108 -0.03 -0.98 5.23
CA GLU A 108 1.18 -0.26 4.92
C GLU A 108 1.93 -1.01 3.82
N ASP A 109 2.32 -0.31 2.78
CA ASP A 109 3.24 -0.79 1.78
C ASP A 109 4.47 0.11 1.73
N ASN A 110 5.63 -0.50 1.70
CA ASN A 110 6.89 0.21 1.64
C ASN A 110 7.82 -0.43 0.60
N ARG A 111 8.65 0.40 0.01
CA ARG A 111 9.70 0.00 -0.90
C ARG A 111 10.97 0.76 -0.56
N ASN A 112 12.07 0.03 -0.48
CA ASN A 112 13.39 0.59 -0.26
C ASN A 112 14.33 0.02 -1.32
N MET A 113 15.00 0.88 -2.05
CA MET A 113 15.99 0.50 -3.04
C MET A 113 17.30 1.21 -2.77
N LEU A 114 18.38 0.44 -2.76
CA LEU A 114 19.75 0.92 -2.62
C LEU A 114 20.53 0.52 -3.85
N THR A 115 21.23 1.47 -4.45
CA THR A 115 22.11 1.25 -5.61
C THR A 115 23.50 1.77 -5.32
N LEU A 116 24.49 0.94 -5.59
CA LEU A 116 25.91 1.32 -5.55
C LEU A 116 26.53 0.97 -6.90
N LYS A 117 27.21 1.94 -7.53
CA LYS A 117 27.90 1.74 -8.81
C LYS A 117 29.28 2.35 -8.77
N LEU A 118 30.28 1.56 -9.09
CA LEU A 118 31.66 2.00 -9.30
C LEU A 118 31.96 1.99 -10.79
N THR A 119 32.46 3.09 -11.31
CA THR A 119 32.87 3.23 -12.70
C THR A 119 34.36 3.63 -12.75
N GLN A 120 35.13 2.93 -13.59
CA GLN A 120 36.53 3.20 -13.81
C GLN A 120 36.81 3.39 -15.30
N GLU A 121 37.40 4.53 -15.66
CA GLU A 121 37.93 4.80 -17.00
C GLU A 121 39.40 4.46 -17.04
N PHE A 122 39.85 3.89 -18.13
CA PHE A 122 41.24 3.48 -18.35
C PHE A 122 41.90 4.33 -19.43
N GLY A 123 43.15 4.68 -19.20
CA GLY A 123 44.00 5.45 -20.13
C GLY A 123 45.14 4.63 -20.69
N GLY A 124 46.06 5.32 -21.38
CA GLY A 124 47.25 4.70 -21.93
C GLY A 124 46.98 3.58 -22.92
N PHE A 125 47.51 2.39 -22.66
CA PHE A 125 47.31 1.19 -23.47
C PHE A 125 45.83 0.77 -23.56
N LEU A 126 45.07 0.91 -22.47
CA LEU A 126 43.66 0.59 -22.40
C LEU A 126 42.73 1.78 -22.72
N LYS A 127 43.25 2.81 -23.40
CA LYS A 127 42.46 3.98 -23.77
C LYS A 127 41.18 3.58 -24.49
N GLY A 128 40.02 4.11 -24.03
CA GLY A 128 38.67 3.82 -24.54
C GLY A 128 37.97 2.70 -23.80
N LEU A 129 38.61 2.02 -22.84
CA LEU A 129 37.99 1.07 -21.96
C LEU A 129 37.38 1.76 -20.73
N THR A 130 36.10 1.50 -20.46
CA THR A 130 35.39 1.86 -19.23
C THR A 130 34.81 0.61 -18.63
N MET A 131 35.10 0.37 -17.36
CA MET A 131 34.50 -0.74 -16.60
C MET A 131 33.60 -0.20 -15.53
N SER A 132 32.47 -0.86 -15.30
CA SER A 132 31.60 -0.55 -14.18
C SER A 132 31.08 -1.81 -13.49
N VAL A 133 30.94 -1.72 -12.17
CA VAL A 133 30.30 -2.72 -11.34
C VAL A 133 29.18 -2.04 -10.59
N GLN A 134 27.99 -2.62 -10.63
CA GLN A 134 26.81 -2.12 -9.94
C GLN A 134 26.24 -3.23 -9.05
N ALA A 135 25.87 -2.83 -7.83
CA ALA A 135 25.07 -3.65 -6.93
C ALA A 135 23.79 -2.91 -6.56
N MET A 136 22.67 -3.60 -6.55
CA MET A 136 21.38 -3.07 -6.16
C MET A 136 20.68 -4.05 -5.21
N THR A 137 20.04 -3.53 -4.20
CA THR A 137 19.11 -4.29 -3.37
C THR A 137 17.78 -3.57 -3.32
N GLU A 138 16.71 -4.34 -3.45
CA GLU A 138 15.35 -3.86 -3.32
C GLU A 138 14.61 -4.70 -2.28
N HIS A 139 13.88 -4.02 -1.43
CA HIS A 139 12.98 -4.63 -0.46
C HIS A 139 11.61 -3.96 -0.57
N ILE A 140 10.58 -4.77 -0.79
CA ILE A 140 9.18 -4.35 -0.77
C ILE A 140 8.52 -5.09 0.38
N GLY A 141 7.88 -4.36 1.29
CA GLY A 141 7.14 -4.90 2.41
C GLY A 141 5.67 -4.49 2.30
N TYR A 142 4.79 -5.41 2.62
CA TYR A 142 3.37 -5.14 2.81
C TYR A 142 2.96 -5.70 4.17
N PHE A 143 2.30 -4.85 4.94
CA PHE A 143 1.70 -5.22 6.22
C PHE A 143 0.24 -4.80 6.23
N SER A 144 -0.64 -5.61 6.81
CA SER A 144 -2.03 -5.26 7.03
C SER A 144 -2.53 -5.79 8.35
N GLU A 145 -3.37 -5.03 9.01
CA GLU A 145 -4.15 -5.46 10.16
C GLU A 145 -5.58 -4.99 10.04
N TYR A 146 -6.51 -5.72 10.61
CA TYR A 146 -7.89 -5.27 10.71
C TYR A 146 -8.50 -5.60 12.07
N ARG A 147 -9.40 -4.73 12.50
CA ARG A 147 -10.38 -4.99 13.55
C ARG A 147 -11.74 -4.69 12.99
N ARG A 148 -12.56 -5.72 12.88
CA ARG A 148 -13.85 -5.65 12.21
C ARG A 148 -14.95 -6.06 13.18
N ILE A 149 -16.02 -5.27 13.20
CA ILE A 149 -17.23 -5.54 13.94
C ILE A 149 -18.41 -4.99 13.13
N TRP A 150 -19.53 -5.66 13.18
CA TRP A 150 -20.77 -5.12 12.67
C TRP A 150 -21.73 -4.87 13.82
N PRO A 151 -22.38 -3.70 13.91
CA PRO A 151 -23.36 -3.39 14.94
C PRO A 151 -24.70 -4.09 14.66
N ASP A 152 -25.60 -4.02 15.62
CA ASP A 152 -27.00 -4.34 15.40
C ASP A 152 -27.62 -3.41 14.36
N LEU A 153 -28.27 -4.00 13.36
CA LEU A 153 -28.91 -3.27 12.27
C LEU A 153 -30.41 -3.57 12.21
N TYR A 154 -31.20 -2.52 12.10
CA TYR A 154 -32.66 -2.59 12.20
C TYR A 154 -33.33 -2.09 10.91
N ARG A 155 -34.53 -2.60 10.65
CA ARG A 155 -35.44 -2.09 9.65
C ARG A 155 -36.73 -1.61 10.31
N ALA A 156 -37.11 -0.39 10.03
CA ALA A 156 -38.43 0.12 10.46
C ALA A 156 -39.55 -0.60 9.69
N THR A 157 -40.57 -1.03 10.41
CA THR A 157 -41.75 -1.73 9.86
C THR A 157 -43.02 -0.93 10.00
N GLY A 158 -43.04 0.09 10.85
CA GLY A 158 -44.20 0.95 11.07
C GLY A 158 -44.04 1.86 12.27
N ARG A 159 -45.16 2.45 12.70
CA ARG A 159 -45.29 3.23 13.94
C ARG A 159 -46.53 2.83 14.71
N THR A 160 -46.45 2.90 16.03
CA THR A 160 -47.62 2.75 16.90
C THR A 160 -48.54 3.95 16.74
N ALA A 161 -49.76 3.84 17.29
CA ALA A 161 -50.71 4.94 17.34
C ALA A 161 -50.17 6.18 18.09
N GLN A 162 -49.23 5.96 19.01
CA GLN A 162 -48.53 7.03 19.77
C GLN A 162 -47.29 7.56 19.03
N GLY A 163 -47.03 7.11 17.79
CA GLY A 163 -45.91 7.55 16.96
C GLY A 163 -44.57 6.88 17.24
N VAL A 164 -44.51 5.89 18.14
CA VAL A 164 -43.27 5.16 18.44
C VAL A 164 -42.93 4.24 17.26
N LEU A 165 -41.64 4.26 16.87
CA LEU A 165 -41.13 3.47 15.76
C LEU A 165 -41.14 1.95 16.09
N ILE A 166 -41.73 1.17 15.22
CA ILE A 166 -41.68 -0.32 15.28
C ILE A 166 -40.57 -0.76 14.37
N LYS A 167 -39.61 -1.53 14.92
CA LYS A 167 -38.40 -1.97 14.21
C LYS A 167 -38.20 -3.47 14.36
N ALA A 168 -37.68 -4.10 13.33
CA ALA A 168 -37.22 -5.48 13.36
C ALA A 168 -35.70 -5.53 13.24
N LEU A 169 -35.03 -6.28 14.12
CA LEU A 169 -33.61 -6.59 14.00
C LEU A 169 -33.39 -7.40 12.72
N ARG A 170 -32.52 -6.94 11.83
CA ARG A 170 -32.21 -7.60 10.57
C ARG A 170 -30.82 -8.23 10.56
N SER A 171 -29.88 -7.64 11.27
CA SER A 171 -28.55 -8.20 11.46
C SER A 171 -28.13 -7.95 12.90
N ALA A 172 -27.86 -9.03 13.62
CA ALA A 172 -27.31 -8.93 14.97
C ALA A 172 -25.85 -8.51 14.93
N GLN A 173 -25.39 -7.88 16.01
CA GLN A 173 -23.99 -7.54 16.20
C GLN A 173 -23.10 -8.76 16.01
N SER A 174 -22.02 -8.61 15.26
CA SER A 174 -21.01 -9.67 15.12
C SER A 174 -20.03 -9.66 16.29
N SER A 175 -19.40 -10.81 16.52
CA SER A 175 -18.16 -10.82 17.31
C SER A 175 -17.09 -9.96 16.62
N MET A 176 -16.21 -9.38 17.43
CA MET A 176 -15.06 -8.65 16.89
C MET A 176 -14.09 -9.64 16.22
N ALA A 177 -13.82 -9.42 14.94
CA ALA A 177 -12.81 -10.14 14.20
C ALA A 177 -11.51 -9.32 14.18
N TYR A 178 -10.40 -9.99 14.40
CA TYR A 178 -9.04 -9.44 14.28
C TYR A 178 -8.22 -10.33 13.38
N GLY A 179 -7.37 -9.72 12.57
CA GLY A 179 -6.38 -10.44 11.79
C GLY A 179 -5.28 -9.50 11.32
N SER A 180 -4.14 -10.09 11.01
CA SER A 180 -3.02 -9.40 10.39
C SER A 180 -2.43 -10.25 9.28
N GLY A 181 -1.74 -9.61 8.36
CA GLY A 181 -1.04 -10.26 7.27
C GLY A 181 0.19 -9.46 6.90
N GLU A 182 1.23 -10.16 6.51
CA GLU A 182 2.45 -9.57 6.01
C GLU A 182 2.92 -10.30 4.75
N ASN A 183 3.55 -9.57 3.87
CA ASN A 183 4.19 -10.10 2.69
C ASN A 183 5.46 -9.31 2.42
N SER A 184 6.51 -9.95 1.95
CA SER A 184 7.74 -9.27 1.58
C SER A 184 8.35 -9.84 0.31
N TYR A 185 8.93 -8.95 -0.47
CA TYR A 185 9.74 -9.25 -1.62
C TYR A 185 11.12 -8.66 -1.44
N ARG A 186 12.15 -9.40 -1.81
CA ARG A 186 13.54 -8.96 -1.76
C ARG A 186 14.27 -9.39 -3.03
N GLN A 187 15.00 -8.44 -3.58
CA GLN A 187 15.81 -8.64 -4.77
C GLN A 187 17.24 -8.17 -4.52
N TYR A 188 18.18 -8.96 -4.96
CA TYR A 188 19.59 -8.57 -5.12
C TYR A 188 19.94 -8.63 -6.60
N TYR A 189 20.58 -7.58 -7.08
CA TYR A 189 21.05 -7.49 -8.44
C TYR A 189 22.51 -7.06 -8.44
N MET A 190 23.33 -7.72 -9.21
CA MET A 190 24.72 -7.34 -9.47
C MET A 190 24.98 -7.37 -10.96
N GLU A 191 25.75 -6.39 -11.43
CA GLU A 191 26.10 -6.22 -12.83
C GLU A 191 27.54 -5.79 -12.94
N ALA A 192 28.28 -6.37 -13.91
CA ALA A 192 29.58 -5.92 -14.31
C ALA A 192 29.59 -5.68 -15.82
N LYS A 193 30.04 -4.50 -16.23
CA LYS A 193 30.15 -4.10 -17.63
C LYS A 193 31.56 -3.69 -17.97
N ALA A 194 32.01 -4.07 -19.16
CA ALA A 194 33.22 -3.54 -19.79
C ALA A 194 32.82 -3.00 -21.16
N ASN A 195 32.98 -1.70 -21.35
CA ASN A 195 32.67 -1.00 -22.59
C ASN A 195 34.01 -0.45 -23.19
N TRP A 196 34.30 -0.82 -24.39
CA TRP A 196 35.47 -0.34 -25.08
C TRP A 196 35.10 0.35 -26.39
N ASN A 197 35.51 1.61 -26.54
CA ASN A 197 35.30 2.41 -27.74
C ASN A 197 36.59 3.08 -28.11
N ARG A 198 37.06 2.84 -29.35
CA ARG A 198 38.30 3.44 -29.83
C ARG A 198 38.25 3.72 -31.32
N SER A 199 38.77 4.90 -31.70
CA SER A 199 38.92 5.31 -33.08
C SER A 199 40.38 5.16 -33.53
N PHE A 200 40.57 4.65 -34.74
CA PHE A 200 41.85 4.49 -35.42
C PHE A 200 41.69 5.10 -36.82
N GLY A 201 42.20 6.32 -36.99
CA GLY A 201 41.92 7.10 -38.20
C GLY A 201 40.41 7.35 -38.37
N ASP A 202 39.87 6.99 -39.54
CA ASP A 202 38.44 7.16 -39.87
C ASP A 202 37.55 6.01 -39.39
N HIS A 203 38.14 4.99 -38.73
CA HIS A 203 37.40 3.84 -38.25
C HIS A 203 37.21 3.90 -36.72
N THR A 204 35.98 3.64 -36.27
CA THR A 204 35.65 3.57 -34.85
C THR A 204 35.16 2.15 -34.53
N PHE A 205 35.75 1.52 -33.54
CA PHE A 205 35.38 0.21 -33.05
C PHE A 205 34.77 0.32 -31.66
N GLY A 206 33.69 -0.44 -31.41
CA GLY A 206 33.03 -0.54 -30.12
C GLY A 206 32.82 -2.01 -29.74
N ALA A 207 33.05 -2.32 -28.48
CA ALA A 207 32.71 -3.63 -27.89
C ALA A 207 32.13 -3.45 -26.51
N LEU A 208 31.12 -4.24 -26.19
CA LEU A 208 30.48 -4.32 -24.88
C LEU A 208 30.48 -5.76 -24.38
N LEU A 209 30.97 -5.96 -23.16
CA LEU A 209 30.80 -7.18 -22.40
C LEU A 209 30.00 -6.86 -21.16
N GLU A 210 28.95 -7.64 -20.91
CA GLU A 210 28.07 -7.49 -19.75
C GLU A 210 27.82 -8.84 -19.10
N TYR A 211 27.93 -8.87 -17.78
CA TYR A 211 27.53 -9.99 -16.95
C TYR A 211 26.64 -9.48 -15.83
N TYR A 212 25.50 -10.14 -15.60
CA TYR A 212 24.63 -9.83 -14.47
C TYR A 212 24.15 -11.07 -13.77
N MET A 213 23.80 -10.93 -12.51
CA MET A 213 23.07 -11.92 -11.73
C MET A 213 21.97 -11.26 -10.93
N LYS A 214 20.89 -12.02 -10.74
CA LYS A 214 19.71 -11.59 -10.02
C LYS A 214 19.25 -12.71 -9.09
N ASP A 215 19.00 -12.40 -7.83
CA ASP A 215 18.40 -13.29 -6.84
C ASP A 215 17.13 -12.63 -6.29
N GLU A 216 16.02 -13.36 -6.32
CA GLU A 216 14.71 -12.88 -5.88
C GLU A 216 14.13 -13.83 -4.86
N LYS A 217 13.62 -13.27 -3.76
CA LYS A 217 12.86 -14.01 -2.76
C LYS A 217 11.53 -13.33 -2.53
N ASN A 218 10.46 -14.10 -2.64
CA ASN A 218 9.11 -13.66 -2.38
C ASN A 218 8.52 -14.53 -1.27
N SER A 219 8.19 -13.92 -0.12
CA SER A 219 7.45 -14.61 0.92
C SER A 219 5.96 -14.49 0.59
N LEU A 220 5.42 -15.47 -0.10
CA LEU A 220 3.99 -15.61 -0.28
C LEU A 220 3.34 -15.97 1.07
N TRP A 221 2.20 -15.42 1.33
CA TRP A 221 1.32 -15.75 2.44
C TRP A 221 1.30 -17.25 2.74
N GLY A 222 1.59 -17.64 3.97
CA GLY A 222 1.19 -18.93 4.51
C GLY A 222 2.20 -20.05 4.51
N LYS A 223 3.51 -19.81 4.54
CA LYS A 223 4.50 -20.82 4.90
C LYS A 223 5.46 -20.33 5.98
N TYR A 224 4.94 -20.22 7.18
CA TYR A 224 5.69 -20.49 8.40
C TYR A 224 5.33 -21.90 8.90
N ASP A 225 5.47 -22.89 8.02
CA ASP A 225 5.59 -24.29 8.39
C ASP A 225 6.86 -24.78 7.75
N ASP A 226 7.84 -24.92 8.59
CA ASP A 226 9.06 -25.68 8.57
C ASP A 226 10.27 -24.84 9.00
N LEU A 227 10.34 -24.62 10.30
CA LEU A 227 11.60 -24.74 11.01
C LEU A 227 11.48 -25.96 11.92
N GLY A 228 11.70 -27.13 11.32
CA GLY A 228 12.04 -28.37 12.03
C GLY A 228 13.44 -28.26 12.64
#